data_67c7ae6b9985af52d4ecf2e74a8eab0d
#
_entry.id   67c7ae6b9985af52d4ecf2e74a8eab0d
#
_cell.length_a   1.000
_cell.length_b   1.000
_cell.length_c   1.000
_cell.angle_alpha   90.00
_cell.angle_beta   90.00
_cell.angle_gamma   90.00
#
_symmetry.space_group_name_H-M   'P 1'
#
loop_
_entity.id
_entity.type
_entity.pdbx_description
1 polymer ?
#
loop_
_entity_poly.entity_id
_entity_poly.type
_entity_poly.pdbx_seq_one_letter_code
_entity_poly.pdbx_strand_id
1 'polypeptide(L)'
;LLANRIEFGYEKAEEHHVDLSWLLVIVVLAGIAIIAGLLISIIKHFLSTSKKKGETIAVNATEENATVYDSWLSMYNPYYATLSPELKSRFIYRVIQFIQSKKFSFHSVEPDEQAVVLISGAAIQISFGLKNFLLDHYPVINVIKKEYVLKADNDTYYGHVSRNGIYVSWKHFQEGYEDYSDSVNVGLHEMAHALSFDAYLGNEDIHDRKFKTRLQNFVKDGVPVFRALKSTSSHVLDDYASTNFDEFWAVSVETFFENTESFRQNRPELYQEMCETLNQDPLSPSKIIDSHIAGF
;
A
#
# COMPACT_ATOMS: atom_id res chain seq x y z
N LEU A 1 -41.56 -14.73 -108.14
CA LEU A 1 -40.22 -14.83 -108.57
C LEU A 1 -39.35 -14.22 -107.49
N LEU A 2 -38.71 -15.09 -106.73
CA LEU A 2 -37.58 -14.84 -105.76
C LEU A 2 -37.71 -13.63 -104.79
N ALA A 3 -38.28 -13.89 -103.63
CA ALA A 3 -38.16 -13.08 -102.45
C ALA A 3 -36.97 -13.56 -101.60
N ASN A 4 -35.95 -12.74 -101.43
CA ASN A 4 -34.90 -12.98 -100.47
C ASN A 4 -35.35 -12.46 -99.11
N ARG A 5 -35.42 -13.37 -98.16
CA ARG A 5 -35.71 -13.07 -96.75
C ARG A 5 -34.35 -12.86 -96.06
N ILE A 6 -34.07 -11.70 -95.61
CA ILE A 6 -32.98 -11.40 -94.76
C ILE A 6 -33.42 -11.59 -93.29
N GLU A 7 -32.93 -12.59 -92.57
CA GLU A 7 -33.13 -12.76 -91.14
C GLU A 7 -32.07 -11.95 -90.39
N PHE A 8 -32.53 -10.95 -89.64
CA PHE A 8 -31.71 -10.28 -88.64
C PHE A 8 -31.72 -11.14 -87.39
N GLY A 9 -30.56 -11.74 -87.04
CA GLY A 9 -30.31 -12.35 -85.73
C GLY A 9 -30.21 -11.28 -84.64
N TYR A 10 -31.16 -11.31 -83.74
CA TYR A 10 -31.02 -10.58 -82.50
C TYR A 10 -30.19 -11.42 -81.53
N GLU A 11 -28.95 -11.00 -81.21
CA GLU A 11 -28.16 -11.54 -80.17
C GLU A 11 -28.75 -11.04 -78.86
N LYS A 12 -29.24 -11.96 -78.01
CA LYS A 12 -29.77 -11.68 -76.66
C LYS A 12 -28.58 -11.32 -75.76
N ALA A 13 -28.49 -10.07 -75.42
CA ALA A 13 -27.55 -9.64 -74.33
C ALA A 13 -28.01 -10.40 -73.07
N GLU A 14 -27.14 -11.24 -72.52
CA GLU A 14 -27.28 -11.80 -71.20
C GLU A 14 -27.07 -10.64 -70.19
N GLU A 15 -28.14 -10.20 -69.55
CA GLU A 15 -28.09 -9.35 -68.37
C GLU A 15 -27.42 -10.14 -67.23
N HIS A 16 -26.17 -9.87 -66.96
CA HIS A 16 -25.50 -10.29 -65.74
C HIS A 16 -26.19 -9.61 -64.54
N HIS A 17 -27.17 -10.26 -63.96
CA HIS A 17 -27.68 -9.89 -62.65
C HIS A 17 -26.55 -10.05 -61.63
N VAL A 18 -25.87 -8.95 -61.30
CA VAL A 18 -24.97 -8.91 -60.14
C VAL A 18 -25.85 -9.17 -58.92
N ASP A 19 -25.63 -10.30 -58.29
CA ASP A 19 -26.38 -10.68 -57.09
C ASP A 19 -26.02 -9.70 -55.95
N LEU A 20 -26.90 -8.72 -55.74
CA LEU A 20 -26.73 -7.65 -54.76
C LEU A 20 -26.60 -8.19 -53.31
N SER A 21 -27.02 -9.45 -53.10
CA SER A 21 -26.94 -10.11 -51.80
C SER A 21 -25.51 -10.32 -51.31
N TRP A 22 -24.59 -10.69 -52.22
CA TRP A 22 -23.17 -10.85 -51.89
C TRP A 22 -22.48 -9.54 -51.59
N LEU A 23 -22.84 -8.45 -52.25
CA LEU A 23 -22.32 -7.09 -51.94
C LEU A 23 -22.74 -6.64 -50.54
N LEU A 24 -24.01 -6.90 -50.16
CA LEU A 24 -24.49 -6.62 -48.81
C LEU A 24 -23.75 -7.42 -47.73
N VAL A 25 -23.50 -8.70 -47.97
CA VAL A 25 -22.72 -9.55 -47.04
C VAL A 25 -21.30 -9.02 -46.88
N ILE A 26 -20.62 -8.62 -47.95
CA ILE A 26 -19.26 -8.07 -47.91
C ILE A 26 -19.25 -6.74 -47.11
N VAL A 27 -20.21 -5.86 -47.30
CA VAL A 27 -20.32 -4.59 -46.59
C VAL A 27 -20.55 -4.81 -45.09
N VAL A 28 -21.43 -5.75 -44.72
CA VAL A 28 -21.70 -6.14 -43.34
C VAL A 28 -20.45 -6.72 -42.68
N LEU A 29 -19.76 -7.65 -43.35
CA LEU A 29 -18.52 -8.24 -42.81
C LEU A 29 -17.39 -7.20 -42.68
N ALA A 30 -17.27 -6.29 -43.64
CA ALA A 30 -16.30 -5.17 -43.53
C ALA A 30 -16.65 -4.24 -42.36
N GLY A 31 -17.94 -3.94 -42.15
CA GLY A 31 -18.41 -3.15 -41.00
C GLY A 31 -18.07 -3.80 -39.64
N ILE A 32 -18.32 -5.11 -39.53
CA ILE A 32 -18.00 -5.90 -38.34
C ILE A 32 -16.47 -5.88 -38.08
N ALA A 33 -15.66 -6.06 -39.14
CA ALA A 33 -14.21 -6.04 -39.02
C ALA A 33 -13.67 -4.66 -38.55
N ILE A 34 -14.25 -3.57 -39.06
CA ILE A 34 -13.90 -2.21 -38.62
C ILE A 34 -14.27 -1.98 -37.15
N ILE A 35 -15.47 -2.39 -36.73
CA ILE A 35 -15.94 -2.27 -35.35
C ILE A 35 -15.05 -3.11 -34.41
N ALA A 36 -14.72 -4.34 -34.79
CA ALA A 36 -13.81 -5.20 -34.03
C ALA A 36 -12.41 -4.59 -33.91
N GLY A 37 -11.89 -4.00 -34.99
CA GLY A 37 -10.59 -3.28 -34.98
C GLY A 37 -10.60 -2.06 -34.05
N LEU A 38 -11.68 -1.27 -34.07
CA LEU A 38 -11.86 -0.14 -33.15
C LEU A 38 -11.96 -0.60 -31.68
N LEU A 39 -12.72 -1.65 -31.40
CA LEU A 39 -12.82 -2.22 -30.06
C LEU A 39 -11.47 -2.74 -29.55
N ILE A 40 -10.73 -3.46 -30.40
CA ILE A 40 -9.36 -3.92 -30.05
C ILE A 40 -8.42 -2.74 -29.80
N SER A 41 -8.53 -1.66 -30.58
CA SER A 41 -7.72 -0.45 -30.41
C SER A 41 -8.07 0.26 -29.10
N ILE A 42 -9.37 0.38 -28.78
CA ILE A 42 -9.84 0.95 -27.50
C ILE A 42 -9.39 0.10 -26.33
N ILE A 43 -9.51 -1.23 -26.43
CA ILE A 43 -9.04 -2.14 -25.38
C ILE A 43 -7.53 -2.05 -25.21
N LYS A 44 -6.76 -2.02 -26.30
CA LYS A 44 -5.29 -1.82 -26.24
C LYS A 44 -4.92 -0.47 -25.65
N HIS A 45 -5.63 0.60 -26.00
CA HIS A 45 -5.40 1.92 -25.42
C HIS A 45 -5.75 1.92 -23.93
N PHE A 46 -6.87 1.32 -23.53
CA PHE A 46 -7.27 1.20 -22.13
C PHE A 46 -6.31 0.32 -21.31
N LEU A 47 -5.82 -0.78 -21.88
CA LEU A 47 -4.80 -1.64 -21.27
C LEU A 47 -3.43 -0.98 -21.22
N SER A 48 -3.09 -0.14 -22.21
CA SER A 48 -1.85 0.64 -22.23
C SER A 48 -1.87 1.78 -21.21
N THR A 49 -3.00 2.46 -21.04
CA THR A 49 -3.15 3.50 -20.00
C THR A 49 -3.26 2.90 -18.59
N SER A 50 -3.75 1.65 -18.46
CA SER A 50 -3.80 0.90 -17.18
C SER A 50 -2.45 0.33 -16.73
N LYS A 51 -1.43 0.32 -17.57
CA LYS A 51 -0.07 -0.16 -17.28
C LYS A 51 0.97 0.94 -17.42
N LYS A 52 0.81 2.08 -16.72
CA LYS A 52 2.01 2.78 -16.26
C LYS A 52 2.64 1.90 -15.18
N LYS A 53 3.56 1.03 -15.60
CA LYS A 53 4.44 0.28 -14.71
C LYS A 53 5.10 1.32 -13.81
N GLY A 54 4.96 1.17 -12.48
CA GLY A 54 5.58 2.09 -11.54
C GLY A 54 7.07 2.23 -11.85
N GLU A 55 7.58 3.42 -11.80
CA GLU A 55 9.01 3.67 -11.92
C GLU A 55 9.69 3.17 -10.64
N THR A 56 10.69 2.32 -10.82
CA THR A 56 11.44 1.76 -9.70
C THR A 56 12.75 2.49 -9.58
N ILE A 57 13.03 3.03 -8.39
CA ILE A 57 14.35 3.53 -8.05
C ILE A 57 15.09 2.52 -7.18
N ALA A 58 16.38 2.37 -7.44
CA ALA A 58 17.32 1.75 -6.54
C ALA A 58 18.00 2.88 -5.76
N VAL A 59 17.62 3.05 -4.49
CA VAL A 59 18.32 3.97 -3.59
C VAL A 59 19.55 3.25 -3.07
N ASN A 60 20.72 3.80 -3.36
CA ASN A 60 21.97 3.30 -2.81
C ASN A 60 22.17 3.87 -1.40
N ALA A 61 21.36 3.38 -0.45
CA ALA A 61 21.43 3.80 0.94
C ALA A 61 22.71 3.26 1.56
N THR A 62 23.57 4.17 2.01
CA THR A 62 24.85 3.89 2.67
C THR A 62 24.98 4.72 3.94
N GLU A 63 25.97 4.41 4.77
CA GLU A 63 26.29 5.21 5.96
C GLU A 63 26.68 6.66 5.62
N GLU A 64 27.16 6.92 4.38
CA GLU A 64 27.48 8.29 3.92
C GLU A 64 26.22 9.16 3.83
N ASN A 65 25.06 8.58 3.61
CA ASN A 65 23.78 9.28 3.58
C ASN A 65 23.20 9.57 4.98
N ALA A 66 23.77 9.02 6.04
CA ALA A 66 23.21 9.08 7.40
C ALA A 66 22.89 10.50 7.87
N THR A 67 23.74 11.48 7.57
CA THR A 67 23.52 12.88 7.94
C THR A 67 22.29 13.49 7.26
N VAL A 68 22.07 13.16 5.98
CA VAL A 68 20.90 13.63 5.22
C VAL A 68 19.63 12.95 5.76
N TYR A 69 19.69 11.66 6.00
CA TYR A 69 18.58 10.89 6.57
C TYR A 69 18.20 11.37 7.98
N ASP A 70 19.21 11.65 8.82
CA ASP A 70 18.99 12.27 10.14
C ASP A 70 18.25 13.60 10.01
N SER A 71 18.64 14.45 9.07
CA SER A 71 18.00 15.75 8.87
C SER A 71 16.53 15.61 8.47
N TRP A 72 16.20 14.71 7.52
CA TRP A 72 14.83 14.48 7.08
C TRP A 72 13.99 13.84 8.18
N LEU A 73 14.50 12.81 8.85
CA LEU A 73 13.79 12.15 9.94
C LEU A 73 13.59 13.07 11.14
N SER A 74 14.58 13.90 11.50
CA SER A 74 14.45 14.89 12.58
C SER A 74 13.40 15.97 12.26
N MET A 75 13.22 16.31 10.98
CA MET A 75 12.25 17.33 10.56
C MET A 75 10.82 16.77 10.47
N TYR A 76 10.67 15.53 9.96
CA TYR A 76 9.37 14.99 9.55
C TYR A 76 8.88 13.81 10.38
N ASN A 77 9.68 13.26 11.30
CA ASN A 77 9.25 12.16 12.16
C ASN A 77 9.40 12.56 13.64
N PRO A 78 8.31 13.02 14.29
CA PRO A 78 8.34 13.47 15.68
C PRO A 78 8.86 12.42 16.67
N TYR A 79 8.52 11.13 16.47
CA TYR A 79 9.06 10.05 17.31
C TYR A 79 10.59 9.98 17.20
N TYR A 80 11.14 9.98 15.98
CA TYR A 80 12.58 9.98 15.76
C TYR A 80 13.26 11.19 16.42
N ALA A 81 12.63 12.36 16.34
CA ALA A 81 13.17 13.59 16.92
C ALA A 81 13.39 13.48 18.44
N THR A 82 12.60 12.66 19.15
CA THR A 82 12.73 12.47 20.61
C THR A 82 13.81 11.48 21.03
N LEU A 83 14.39 10.72 20.09
CA LEU A 83 15.39 9.70 20.40
C LEU A 83 16.72 10.30 20.84
N SER A 84 17.45 9.59 21.72
CA SER A 84 18.84 9.93 22.05
C SER A 84 19.77 9.77 20.83
N PRO A 85 20.95 10.41 20.81
CA PRO A 85 21.89 10.28 19.69
C PRO A 85 22.24 8.80 19.36
N GLU A 86 22.38 7.95 20.37
CA GLU A 86 22.69 6.52 20.21
C GLU A 86 21.51 5.79 19.52
N LEU A 87 20.28 6.09 19.97
CA LEU A 87 19.09 5.50 19.38
C LEU A 87 18.81 6.05 17.97
N LYS A 88 19.11 7.32 17.71
CA LYS A 88 19.06 7.90 16.35
C LYS A 88 20.02 7.17 15.40
N SER A 89 21.26 6.96 15.82
CA SER A 89 22.23 6.21 15.01
C SER A 89 21.75 4.81 14.69
N ARG A 90 21.18 4.09 15.67
CA ARG A 90 20.58 2.79 15.46
C ARG A 90 19.37 2.82 14.53
N PHE A 91 18.52 3.83 14.69
CA PHE A 91 17.33 4.00 13.85
C PHE A 91 17.73 4.19 12.39
N ILE A 92 18.67 5.09 12.10
CA ILE A 92 19.21 5.33 10.76
C ILE A 92 19.83 4.06 10.18
N TYR A 93 20.63 3.33 10.96
CA TYR A 93 21.21 2.07 10.52
C TYR A 93 20.12 1.07 10.08
N ARG A 94 19.03 0.96 10.83
CA ARG A 94 17.90 0.10 10.47
C ARG A 94 17.12 0.63 9.25
N VAL A 95 16.96 1.94 9.11
CA VAL A 95 16.36 2.57 7.91
C VAL A 95 17.18 2.20 6.67
N ILE A 96 18.50 2.31 6.74
CA ILE A 96 19.39 1.92 5.64
C ILE A 96 19.21 0.44 5.28
N GLN A 97 19.21 -0.44 6.26
CA GLN A 97 18.99 -1.88 6.03
C GLN A 97 17.62 -2.18 5.44
N PHE A 98 16.57 -1.48 5.91
CA PHE A 98 15.22 -1.62 5.37
C PHE A 98 15.18 -1.18 3.91
N ILE A 99 15.73 0.00 3.57
CA ILE A 99 15.81 0.49 2.19
C ILE A 99 16.54 -0.52 1.29
N GLN A 100 17.68 -1.05 1.72
CA GLN A 100 18.45 -2.04 0.98
C GLN A 100 17.69 -3.36 0.75
N SER A 101 16.77 -3.72 1.67
CA SER A 101 15.96 -4.93 1.58
C SER A 101 14.72 -4.77 0.71
N LYS A 102 14.35 -3.55 0.30
CA LYS A 102 13.10 -3.22 -0.38
C LYS A 102 13.31 -2.70 -1.79
N LYS A 103 12.29 -2.90 -2.60
CA LYS A 103 12.13 -2.29 -3.91
C LYS A 103 11.03 -1.25 -3.85
N PHE A 104 11.36 0.02 -4.05
CA PHE A 104 10.39 1.09 -4.10
C PHE A 104 9.90 1.32 -5.54
N SER A 105 8.59 1.31 -5.73
CA SER A 105 7.93 1.48 -7.02
C SER A 105 6.98 2.67 -6.96
N PHE A 106 7.24 3.71 -7.74
CA PHE A 106 6.49 4.96 -7.76
C PHE A 106 5.45 4.96 -8.87
N HIS A 107 4.18 5.24 -8.52
CA HIS A 107 3.04 5.19 -9.43
C HIS A 107 2.39 6.58 -9.55
N SER A 108 2.57 7.22 -10.69
CA SER A 108 2.04 8.57 -10.98
C SER A 108 2.54 9.67 -10.03
N VAL A 109 3.66 9.44 -9.38
CA VAL A 109 4.42 10.39 -8.56
C VAL A 109 5.89 10.25 -8.95
N GLU A 110 6.62 11.36 -8.95
CA GLU A 110 8.05 11.34 -9.24
C GLU A 110 8.80 10.58 -8.15
N PRO A 111 9.79 9.76 -8.53
CA PRO A 111 10.66 9.09 -7.57
C PRO A 111 11.38 10.11 -6.69
N ASP A 112 11.34 9.88 -5.37
CA ASP A 112 11.89 10.77 -4.37
C ASP A 112 12.59 9.96 -3.26
N GLU A 113 13.86 10.21 -3.03
CA GLU A 113 14.64 9.55 -1.98
C GLU A 113 14.16 9.93 -0.58
N GLN A 114 13.70 11.16 -0.38
CA GLN A 114 13.12 11.57 0.89
C GLN A 114 11.86 10.73 1.22
N ALA A 115 11.00 10.48 0.23
CA ALA A 115 9.84 9.61 0.40
C ALA A 115 10.26 8.19 0.80
N VAL A 116 11.32 7.64 0.19
CA VAL A 116 11.87 6.33 0.54
C VAL A 116 12.32 6.30 2.01
N VAL A 117 13.04 7.32 2.45
CA VAL A 117 13.56 7.41 3.83
C VAL A 117 12.42 7.57 4.84
N LEU A 118 11.45 8.44 4.58
CA LEU A 118 10.34 8.69 5.51
C LEU A 118 9.40 7.49 5.63
N ILE A 119 9.07 6.82 4.53
CA ILE A 119 8.27 5.59 4.55
C ILE A 119 9.01 4.46 5.28
N SER A 120 10.32 4.34 5.06
CA SER A 120 11.16 3.39 5.80
C SER A 120 11.22 3.77 7.28
N GLY A 121 11.26 5.06 7.59
CA GLY A 121 11.18 5.58 8.95
C GLY A 121 9.91 5.13 9.69
N ALA A 122 8.75 5.15 9.04
CA ALA A 122 7.50 4.65 9.62
C ALA A 122 7.59 3.15 9.94
N ALA A 123 8.14 2.34 9.04
CA ALA A 123 8.34 0.90 9.27
C ALA A 123 9.29 0.64 10.45
N ILE A 124 10.39 1.38 10.52
CA ILE A 124 11.35 1.25 11.63
C ILE A 124 10.75 1.77 12.94
N GLN A 125 9.97 2.84 12.92
CA GLN A 125 9.32 3.37 14.12
C GLN A 125 8.48 2.30 14.83
N ILE A 126 7.59 1.63 14.11
CA ILE A 126 6.73 0.60 14.72
C ILE A 126 7.49 -0.65 15.16
N SER A 127 8.59 -0.98 14.48
CA SER A 127 9.41 -2.18 14.74
C SER A 127 10.68 -1.91 15.53
N PHE A 128 10.90 -0.66 16.02
CA PHE A 128 12.17 -0.25 16.61
C PHE A 128 12.57 -1.05 17.84
N GLY A 129 11.60 -1.48 18.65
CA GLY A 129 11.81 -2.35 19.81
C GLY A 129 11.95 -3.84 19.47
N LEU A 130 11.77 -4.24 18.21
CA LEU A 130 11.79 -5.63 17.77
C LEU A 130 13.12 -6.00 17.12
N LYS A 131 13.45 -7.30 17.13
CA LYS A 131 14.62 -7.82 16.41
C LYS A 131 14.36 -7.93 14.92
N ASN A 132 13.20 -8.51 14.56
CA ASN A 132 12.77 -8.64 13.17
C ASN A 132 12.01 -7.38 12.77
N PHE A 133 12.57 -6.61 11.86
CA PHE A 133 12.07 -5.29 11.46
C PHE A 133 12.04 -5.11 9.95
N LEU A 134 12.48 -6.12 9.19
CA LEU A 134 12.63 -5.98 7.74
C LEU A 134 11.33 -6.24 6.98
N LEU A 135 10.27 -6.79 7.60
CA LEU A 135 9.02 -7.15 6.92
C LEU A 135 9.30 -8.00 5.66
N ASP A 136 9.94 -9.14 5.84
CA ASP A 136 10.57 -9.93 4.77
C ASP A 136 9.59 -10.48 3.73
N HIS A 137 8.31 -10.67 4.10
CA HIS A 137 7.27 -11.10 3.16
C HIS A 137 6.80 -9.98 2.21
N TYR A 138 7.24 -8.74 2.44
CA TYR A 138 6.87 -7.57 1.65
C TYR A 138 8.09 -6.90 0.99
N PRO A 139 8.66 -7.52 -0.07
CA PRO A 139 9.86 -6.98 -0.71
C PRO A 139 9.61 -5.73 -1.55
N VAL A 140 8.35 -5.35 -1.77
CA VAL A 140 7.98 -4.20 -2.61
C VAL A 140 7.15 -3.20 -1.82
N ILE A 141 7.57 -1.94 -1.86
CA ILE A 141 6.80 -0.78 -1.39
C ILE A 141 6.30 -0.02 -2.62
N ASN A 142 4.99 0.13 -2.74
CA ASN A 142 4.34 0.84 -3.83
C ASN A 142 3.93 2.23 -3.34
N VAL A 143 4.58 3.27 -3.85
CA VAL A 143 4.26 4.67 -3.54
C VAL A 143 3.31 5.21 -4.59
N ILE A 144 2.10 5.58 -4.19
CA ILE A 144 1.03 6.06 -5.07
C ILE A 144 0.79 7.54 -4.80
N LYS A 145 0.53 8.32 -5.83
CA LYS A 145 0.42 9.78 -5.72
C LYS A 145 -0.62 10.24 -4.69
N LYS A 146 -1.81 9.62 -4.72
CA LYS A 146 -2.97 9.97 -3.89
C LYS A 146 -3.87 8.75 -3.70
N GLU A 147 -5.05 8.95 -3.10
CA GLU A 147 -6.07 7.91 -2.95
C GLU A 147 -6.41 7.21 -4.27
N TYR A 148 -6.81 5.97 -4.20
CA TYR A 148 -7.16 5.14 -5.36
C TYR A 148 -8.31 4.18 -5.03
N VAL A 149 -8.99 3.72 -6.07
CA VAL A 149 -10.10 2.77 -5.95
C VAL A 149 -9.64 1.39 -6.40
N LEU A 150 -9.83 0.38 -5.57
CA LEU A 150 -9.64 -1.01 -5.96
C LEU A 150 -10.86 -1.51 -6.71
N LYS A 151 -10.64 -2.19 -7.85
CA LYS A 151 -11.73 -2.75 -8.66
C LYS A 151 -12.47 -3.92 -7.99
N ALA A 152 -11.89 -4.48 -6.94
CA ALA A 152 -12.42 -5.67 -6.28
C ALA A 152 -13.68 -5.35 -5.45
N ASP A 153 -13.71 -4.20 -4.79
CA ASP A 153 -14.75 -3.79 -3.84
C ASP A 153 -15.32 -2.39 -4.13
N ASN A 154 -14.66 -1.64 -5.03
CA ASN A 154 -14.99 -0.26 -5.39
C ASN A 154 -14.84 0.75 -4.23
N ASP A 155 -14.07 0.40 -3.20
CA ASP A 155 -13.75 1.28 -2.08
C ASP A 155 -12.53 2.15 -2.36
N THR A 156 -12.46 3.30 -1.67
CA THR A 156 -11.33 4.25 -1.75
C THR A 156 -10.29 3.88 -0.71
N TYR A 157 -9.05 3.75 -1.17
CA TYR A 157 -7.90 3.38 -0.34
C TYR A 157 -6.87 4.49 -0.30
N TYR A 158 -6.32 4.72 0.88
CA TYR A 158 -5.15 5.58 1.13
C TYR A 158 -3.86 4.76 1.19
N GLY A 159 -3.99 3.48 1.50
CA GLY A 159 -2.98 2.45 1.47
C GLY A 159 -3.61 1.07 1.49
N HIS A 160 -2.86 0.02 1.36
CA HIS A 160 -3.25 -1.35 1.68
C HIS A 160 -2.04 -2.28 1.64
N VAL A 161 -2.15 -3.39 2.35
CA VAL A 161 -1.17 -4.47 2.31
C VAL A 161 -1.73 -5.65 1.53
N SER A 162 -0.95 -6.18 0.60
CA SER A 162 -1.33 -7.34 -0.20
C SER A 162 -0.12 -8.22 -0.52
N ARG A 163 -0.32 -9.37 -1.15
CA ARG A 163 0.78 -10.25 -1.62
C ARG A 163 1.72 -9.56 -2.62
N ASN A 164 1.29 -8.45 -3.25
CA ASN A 164 2.09 -7.71 -4.21
C ASN A 164 2.95 -6.61 -3.55
N GLY A 165 2.84 -6.44 -2.25
CA GLY A 165 3.58 -5.46 -1.46
C GLY A 165 2.71 -4.56 -0.62
N ILE A 166 3.34 -3.57 0.00
CA ILE A 166 2.71 -2.52 0.79
C ILE A 166 2.46 -1.33 -0.14
N TYR A 167 1.26 -0.78 -0.13
CA TYR A 167 0.84 0.37 -0.93
C TYR A 167 0.59 1.55 -0.01
N VAL A 168 1.16 2.71 -0.33
CA VAL A 168 1.06 3.93 0.49
C VAL A 168 0.78 5.11 -0.42
N SER A 169 -0.29 5.86 -0.14
CA SER A 169 -0.55 7.15 -0.78
C SER A 169 0.42 8.19 -0.23
N TRP A 170 1.29 8.72 -1.09
CA TRP A 170 2.27 9.73 -0.69
C TRP A 170 1.64 11.02 -0.15
N LYS A 171 0.55 11.45 -0.76
CA LYS A 171 -0.23 12.61 -0.29
C LYS A 171 -0.67 12.40 1.17
N HIS A 172 -1.37 11.31 1.46
CA HIS A 172 -1.90 11.05 2.80
C HIS A 172 -0.81 10.67 3.81
N PHE A 173 0.29 10.10 3.33
CA PHE A 173 1.48 9.92 4.16
C PHE A 173 2.04 11.25 4.66
N GLN A 174 2.14 12.25 3.77
CA GLN A 174 2.60 13.59 4.15
C GLN A 174 1.61 14.28 5.11
N GLU A 175 0.30 14.20 4.82
CA GLU A 175 -0.75 14.75 5.68
C GLU A 175 -0.69 14.18 7.10
N GLY A 176 -0.48 12.86 7.29
CA GLY A 176 -0.32 12.25 8.61
C GLY A 176 0.92 12.69 9.38
N TYR A 177 1.95 13.23 8.73
CA TYR A 177 3.11 13.82 9.41
C TYR A 177 2.96 15.33 9.61
N GLU A 178 2.02 16.01 8.93
CA GLU A 178 1.71 17.43 9.16
C GLU A 178 0.91 17.62 10.45
N ASP A 179 -0.02 16.70 10.77
CA ASP A 179 -0.74 16.67 12.05
C ASP A 179 -0.48 15.35 12.79
N TYR A 180 0.57 15.32 13.59
CA TYR A 180 0.99 14.16 14.36
C TYR A 180 0.23 14.01 15.69
N SER A 181 -1.02 14.49 15.76
CA SER A 181 -1.83 14.47 16.99
C SER A 181 -3.25 13.96 16.77
N ASP A 182 -3.66 13.73 15.52
CA ASP A 182 -5.02 13.34 15.16
C ASP A 182 -5.24 11.81 15.15
N SER A 183 -4.18 11.02 15.29
CA SER A 183 -4.20 9.56 15.21
C SER A 183 -4.59 9.03 13.83
N VAL A 184 -4.28 9.77 12.76
CA VAL A 184 -4.55 9.40 11.36
C VAL A 184 -3.27 9.43 10.55
N ASN A 185 -2.55 8.33 10.53
CA ASN A 185 -1.27 8.23 9.83
C ASN A 185 -1.21 6.97 8.95
N VAL A 186 -1.46 7.15 7.66
CA VAL A 186 -1.46 6.03 6.71
C VAL A 186 -0.13 5.27 6.68
N GLY A 187 0.98 5.95 6.96
CA GLY A 187 2.30 5.31 7.03
C GLY A 187 2.40 4.32 8.18
N LEU A 188 2.02 4.74 9.39
CA LEU A 188 1.98 3.88 10.57
C LEU A 188 0.94 2.77 10.41
N HIS A 189 -0.24 3.11 9.87
CA HIS A 189 -1.35 2.19 9.64
C HIS A 189 -0.95 1.00 8.76
N GLU A 190 -0.46 1.28 7.56
CA GLU A 190 -0.09 0.22 6.61
C GLU A 190 1.11 -0.60 7.08
N MET A 191 2.07 0.05 7.74
CA MET A 191 3.19 -0.67 8.33
C MET A 191 2.77 -1.55 9.51
N ALA A 192 1.74 -1.15 10.29
CA ALA A 192 1.17 -1.98 11.35
C ALA A 192 0.50 -3.24 10.79
N HIS A 193 -0.29 -3.13 9.72
CA HIS A 193 -0.83 -4.29 9.00
C HIS A 193 0.28 -5.20 8.48
N ALA A 194 1.29 -4.61 7.83
CA ALA A 194 2.41 -5.38 7.31
C ALA A 194 3.17 -6.12 8.42
N LEU A 195 3.41 -5.48 9.57
CA LEU A 195 4.11 -6.09 10.71
C LEU A 195 3.32 -7.27 11.29
N SER A 196 2.01 -7.12 11.48
CA SER A 196 1.18 -8.20 12.01
C SER A 196 1.11 -9.38 11.03
N PHE A 197 0.90 -9.12 9.75
CA PHE A 197 0.82 -10.18 8.73
C PHE A 197 2.17 -10.86 8.51
N ASP A 198 3.27 -10.12 8.51
CA ASP A 198 4.63 -10.67 8.39
C ASP A 198 4.90 -11.68 9.52
N ALA A 199 4.50 -11.37 10.75
CA ALA A 199 4.63 -12.27 11.89
C ALA A 199 3.80 -13.57 11.76
N TYR A 200 2.67 -13.52 11.07
CA TYR A 200 1.85 -14.72 10.83
C TYR A 200 2.35 -15.55 9.64
N LEU A 201 3.01 -14.92 8.67
CA LEU A 201 3.57 -15.58 7.48
C LEU A 201 4.99 -16.11 7.73
N GLY A 202 5.70 -15.54 8.70
CA GLY A 202 7.11 -15.81 8.99
C GLY A 202 7.40 -17.25 9.42
N ASN A 203 8.62 -17.68 9.18
CA ASN A 203 9.18 -18.89 9.75
C ASN A 203 9.32 -18.70 11.26
N GLU A 204 9.00 -19.75 12.04
CA GLU A 204 8.91 -19.73 13.49
C GLU A 204 10.28 -19.59 14.19
N ASP A 205 11.00 -18.50 14.00
CA ASP A 205 12.12 -18.19 14.88
C ASP A 205 11.59 -17.76 16.27
N ILE A 206 12.47 -17.76 17.25
CA ILE A 206 12.07 -17.46 18.64
C ILE A 206 11.58 -16.02 18.83
N HIS A 207 12.04 -15.09 18.00
CA HIS A 207 11.69 -13.67 18.07
C HIS A 207 10.33 -13.41 17.47
N ASP A 208 10.03 -14.01 16.31
CA ASP A 208 8.71 -13.96 15.69
C ASP A 208 7.66 -14.62 16.58
N ARG A 209 7.99 -15.75 17.21
CA ARG A 209 7.08 -16.39 18.19
C ARG A 209 6.77 -15.49 19.38
N LYS A 210 7.75 -14.76 19.91
CA LYS A 210 7.54 -13.84 21.02
C LYS A 210 6.63 -12.69 20.61
N PHE A 211 6.90 -12.04 19.48
CA PHE A 211 6.05 -10.98 18.96
C PHE A 211 4.64 -11.48 18.67
N LYS A 212 4.50 -12.62 17.98
CA LYS A 212 3.21 -13.24 17.68
C LYS A 212 2.40 -13.55 18.95
N THR A 213 3.06 -14.09 19.99
CA THR A 213 2.40 -14.36 21.28
C THR A 213 1.89 -13.08 21.93
N ARG A 214 2.69 -12.01 21.93
CA ARG A 214 2.30 -10.71 22.48
C ARG A 214 1.16 -10.07 21.68
N LEU A 215 1.22 -10.15 20.35
CA LEU A 215 0.13 -9.69 19.48
C LEU A 215 -1.17 -10.46 19.74
N GLN A 216 -1.09 -11.77 19.99
CA GLN A 216 -2.25 -12.58 20.38
C GLN A 216 -2.81 -12.17 21.75
N ASN A 217 -1.97 -11.83 22.72
CA ASN A 217 -2.40 -11.30 24.00
C ASN A 217 -3.06 -9.94 23.83
N PHE A 218 -2.44 -9.02 23.08
CA PHE A 218 -3.04 -7.74 22.74
C PHE A 218 -4.44 -7.89 22.12
N VAL A 219 -4.59 -8.78 21.14
CA VAL A 219 -5.91 -9.07 20.54
C VAL A 219 -6.90 -9.59 21.58
N LYS A 220 -6.49 -10.56 22.40
CA LYS A 220 -7.34 -11.16 23.44
C LYS A 220 -7.80 -10.13 24.47
N ASP A 221 -6.88 -9.33 24.99
CA ASP A 221 -7.14 -8.36 26.06
C ASP A 221 -7.80 -7.08 25.48
N GLY A 222 -7.63 -6.81 24.19
CA GLY A 222 -8.34 -5.76 23.45
C GLY A 222 -9.81 -6.09 23.10
N VAL A 223 -10.24 -7.36 23.17
CA VAL A 223 -11.64 -7.75 22.83
C VAL A 223 -12.69 -6.93 23.56
N PRO A 224 -12.60 -6.69 24.88
CA PRO A 224 -13.59 -5.86 25.59
C PRO A 224 -13.62 -4.42 25.05
N VAL A 225 -12.45 -3.82 24.77
CA VAL A 225 -12.35 -2.47 24.23
C VAL A 225 -12.95 -2.42 22.82
N PHE A 226 -12.56 -3.34 21.95
CA PHE A 226 -13.11 -3.47 20.60
C PHE A 226 -14.65 -3.59 20.59
N ARG A 227 -15.22 -4.40 21.51
CA ARG A 227 -16.67 -4.52 21.63
C ARG A 227 -17.34 -3.25 22.12
N ALA A 228 -16.68 -2.52 23.03
CA ALA A 228 -17.18 -1.24 23.54
C ALA A 228 -17.20 -0.16 22.45
N LEU A 229 -16.21 -0.13 21.55
CA LEU A 229 -16.17 0.78 20.40
C LEU A 229 -17.40 0.65 19.51
N LYS A 230 -17.93 -0.56 19.33
CA LYS A 230 -19.14 -0.80 18.53
C LYS A 230 -20.43 -0.23 19.14
N SER A 231 -20.42 0.09 20.42
CA SER A 231 -21.63 0.49 21.18
C SER A 231 -21.64 1.95 21.63
N THR A 232 -20.53 2.68 21.51
CA THR A 232 -20.40 4.06 22.03
C THR A 232 -19.54 4.90 21.10
N SER A 233 -19.90 6.18 20.92
CA SER A 233 -19.33 7.09 19.91
C SER A 233 -18.30 8.10 20.46
N SER A 234 -17.63 7.84 21.57
CA SER A 234 -16.64 8.78 22.16
C SER A 234 -15.38 8.05 22.57
N HIS A 235 -14.33 8.12 21.73
CA HIS A 235 -13.16 7.30 22.00
C HIS A 235 -11.85 7.96 21.59
N VAL A 236 -10.80 7.61 22.32
CA VAL A 236 -9.40 7.88 21.98
C VAL A 236 -8.98 7.16 20.70
N LEU A 237 -9.64 6.04 20.39
CA LEU A 237 -9.48 5.29 19.16
C LEU A 237 -10.56 5.71 18.15
N ASP A 238 -10.17 5.91 16.92
CA ASP A 238 -11.07 6.23 15.81
C ASP A 238 -12.16 5.14 15.64
N ASP A 239 -13.34 5.53 15.16
CA ASP A 239 -14.46 4.61 14.88
C ASP A 239 -14.07 3.48 13.91
N TYR A 240 -13.09 3.73 13.04
CA TYR A 240 -12.54 2.75 12.10
C TYR A 240 -11.95 1.52 12.81
N ALA A 241 -11.39 1.70 14.01
CA ALA A 241 -10.94 0.60 14.87
C ALA A 241 -12.03 -0.42 15.18
N SER A 242 -13.32 -0.06 15.06
CA SER A 242 -14.44 -0.96 15.30
C SER A 242 -14.78 -1.89 14.14
N THR A 243 -14.14 -1.75 12.98
CA THR A 243 -14.43 -2.49 11.73
C THR A 243 -14.08 -3.98 11.88
N ASN A 244 -12.85 -4.28 12.21
CA ASN A 244 -12.33 -5.62 12.48
C ASN A 244 -11.08 -5.54 13.36
N PHE A 245 -10.50 -6.68 13.74
CA PHE A 245 -9.32 -6.70 14.61
C PHE A 245 -8.03 -6.23 13.94
N ASP A 246 -7.90 -6.35 12.64
CA ASP A 246 -6.72 -5.85 11.92
C ASP A 246 -6.71 -4.32 11.94
N GLU A 247 -7.89 -3.69 11.74
CA GLU A 247 -8.06 -2.23 11.87
C GLU A 247 -7.91 -1.77 13.33
N PHE A 248 -8.44 -2.54 14.29
CA PHE A 248 -8.25 -2.24 15.71
C PHE A 248 -6.76 -2.21 16.09
N TRP A 249 -5.97 -3.14 15.56
CA TRP A 249 -4.53 -3.15 15.72
C TRP A 249 -3.88 -1.92 15.09
N ALA A 250 -4.16 -1.64 13.81
CA ALA A 250 -3.55 -0.54 13.08
C ALA A 250 -3.85 0.82 13.70
N VAL A 251 -5.12 1.11 14.02
CA VAL A 251 -5.53 2.34 14.72
C VAL A 251 -4.93 2.44 16.12
N SER A 252 -4.80 1.30 16.83
CA SER A 252 -4.10 1.31 18.13
C SER A 252 -2.62 1.68 17.99
N VAL A 253 -1.95 1.28 16.91
CA VAL A 253 -0.56 1.67 16.61
C VAL A 253 -0.47 3.17 16.31
N GLU A 254 -1.37 3.70 15.48
CA GLU A 254 -1.43 5.14 15.20
C GLU A 254 -1.58 5.94 16.50
N THR A 255 -2.62 5.63 17.28
CA THR A 255 -2.90 6.30 18.56
C THR A 255 -1.75 6.16 19.56
N PHE A 256 -1.09 5.00 19.60
CA PHE A 256 0.04 4.73 20.47
C PHE A 256 1.22 5.67 20.22
N PHE A 257 1.48 6.02 18.97
CA PHE A 257 2.57 6.92 18.63
C PHE A 257 2.17 8.39 18.57
N GLU A 258 0.97 8.71 18.14
CA GLU A 258 0.56 10.10 17.86
C GLU A 258 -0.21 10.74 19.03
N ASN A 259 -1.02 9.97 19.75
CA ASN A 259 -1.82 10.45 20.86
C ASN A 259 -1.50 9.69 22.16
N THR A 260 -0.22 9.45 22.37
CA THR A 260 0.34 8.52 23.39
C THR A 260 -0.15 8.81 24.79
N GLU A 261 -0.10 10.08 25.23
CA GLU A 261 -0.51 10.48 26.60
C GLU A 261 -2.00 10.24 26.83
N SER A 262 -2.84 10.62 25.85
CA SER A 262 -4.28 10.40 25.91
C SER A 262 -4.62 8.92 25.90
N PHE A 263 -3.91 8.12 25.10
CA PHE A 263 -4.09 6.68 25.04
C PHE A 263 -3.77 6.03 26.38
N ARG A 264 -2.63 6.39 27.00
CA ARG A 264 -2.25 5.90 28.32
C ARG A 264 -3.26 6.28 29.40
N GLN A 265 -3.80 7.50 29.38
CA GLN A 265 -4.76 7.98 30.37
C GLN A 265 -6.13 7.30 30.25
N ASN A 266 -6.60 7.11 29.04
CA ASN A 266 -7.95 6.59 28.78
C ASN A 266 -8.02 5.07 28.65
N ARG A 267 -6.91 4.41 28.32
CA ARG A 267 -6.79 2.96 28.10
C ARG A 267 -5.45 2.42 28.63
N PRO A 268 -5.17 2.56 29.94
CA PRO A 268 -3.85 2.25 30.50
C PRO A 268 -3.43 0.79 30.31
N GLU A 269 -4.37 -0.15 30.40
CA GLU A 269 -4.10 -1.58 30.20
C GLU A 269 -3.73 -1.86 28.74
N LEU A 270 -4.50 -1.35 27.79
CA LEU A 270 -4.23 -1.52 26.37
C LEU A 270 -2.92 -0.83 25.95
N TYR A 271 -2.64 0.33 26.54
CA TYR A 271 -1.36 1.02 26.37
C TYR A 271 -0.18 0.15 26.82
N GLN A 272 -0.30 -0.48 28.00
CA GLN A 272 0.74 -1.36 28.53
C GLN A 272 0.95 -2.59 27.61
N GLU A 273 -0.13 -3.19 27.13
CA GLU A 273 -0.06 -4.29 26.15
C GLU A 273 0.63 -3.87 24.85
N MET A 274 0.40 -2.64 24.36
CA MET A 274 1.11 -2.08 23.20
C MET A 274 2.60 -1.91 23.51
N CYS A 275 2.96 -1.36 24.66
CA CYS A 275 4.35 -1.25 25.09
C CYS A 275 5.06 -2.61 25.09
N GLU A 276 4.42 -3.64 25.60
CA GLU A 276 4.97 -4.99 25.62
C GLU A 276 5.03 -5.63 24.24
N THR A 277 4.00 -5.43 23.41
CA THR A 277 3.91 -5.99 22.07
C THR A 277 4.99 -5.40 21.16
N LEU A 278 5.13 -4.08 21.14
CA LEU A 278 6.13 -3.38 20.31
C LEU A 278 7.51 -3.28 20.99
N ASN A 279 7.60 -3.68 22.27
CA ASN A 279 8.80 -3.62 23.08
C ASN A 279 9.41 -2.22 23.16
N GLN A 280 8.56 -1.20 23.23
CA GLN A 280 8.96 0.22 23.32
C GLN A 280 7.88 1.04 24.00
N ASP A 281 8.28 2.18 24.57
CA ASP A 281 7.39 3.13 25.21
C ASP A 281 7.64 4.54 24.63
N PRO A 282 6.71 5.09 23.82
CA PRO A 282 6.88 6.41 23.22
C PRO A 282 7.01 7.55 24.25
N LEU A 283 6.49 7.39 25.46
CA LEU A 283 6.66 8.35 26.56
C LEU A 283 8.02 8.23 27.25
N SER A 284 8.74 7.15 27.01
CA SER A 284 10.08 6.91 27.53
C SER A 284 10.96 6.25 26.46
N PRO A 285 11.21 6.93 25.32
CA PRO A 285 11.82 6.31 24.12
C PRO A 285 13.23 5.72 24.39
N SER A 286 13.90 6.15 25.46
CA SER A 286 15.18 5.60 25.89
C SER A 286 15.08 4.22 26.56
N LYS A 287 13.88 3.78 26.92
CA LYS A 287 13.65 2.49 27.58
C LYS A 287 13.12 1.48 26.57
N ILE A 288 14.02 0.63 26.08
CA ILE A 288 13.61 -0.63 25.46
C ILE A 288 13.27 -1.59 26.60
N ILE A 289 12.05 -2.10 26.61
CA ILE A 289 11.48 -2.88 27.72
C ILE A 289 12.24 -4.19 27.90
N ASP A 290 12.64 -4.84 26.81
CA ASP A 290 13.41 -6.11 26.84
C ASP A 290 14.55 -6.04 25.79
N SER A 291 15.79 -5.88 26.25
CA SER A 291 16.98 -5.80 25.41
C SER A 291 17.24 -7.08 24.62
N HIS A 292 16.82 -8.25 25.14
CA HIS A 292 16.98 -9.51 24.43
C HIS A 292 16.08 -9.65 23.18
N ILE A 293 14.96 -8.90 23.15
CA ILE A 293 14.07 -8.85 21.99
C ILE A 293 14.56 -7.82 20.97
N ALA A 294 15.20 -6.76 21.44
CA ALA A 294 15.66 -5.67 20.61
C ALA A 294 16.89 -6.04 19.73
N GLY A 295 17.55 -7.16 20.00
CA GLY A 295 18.72 -7.59 19.24
C GLY A 295 19.96 -6.75 19.51
N PHE A 296 20.16 -6.30 20.78
CA PHE A 296 21.42 -5.70 21.24
C PHE A 296 22.48 -6.75 21.54
#